data_752e48094e962770c8190560685e34fd
#
_entry.id   752e48094e962770c8190560685e34fd
#
_cell.length_a   1.000
_cell.length_b   1.000
_cell.length_c   1.000
_cell.angle_alpha   90.00
_cell.angle_beta   90.00
_cell.angle_gamma   90.00
#
_symmetry.space_group_name_H-M   'P 1'
#
loop_
_entity.id
_entity.type
_entity.pdbx_description
1 polymer ?
#
loop_
_entity_poly.entity_id
_entity_poly.type
_entity_poly.pdbx_seq_one_letter_code
_entity_poly.pdbx_strand_id
1 'polypeptide(L)'
;MVDSVELQQMARLVDMNRQRLEEIQNQLEKVEVVILEHDDAHKALTTLAKGKSGHIPIGAGVLVETKEKSTTLVDFGSGIFGQATPADAANTVSKRLEDLIQLKS
;
A
#
# COMPACT_ATOMS: atom_id res chain seq x y z
N MET A 1 50.04 3.01 -5.73
CA MET A 1 49.65 4.01 -4.73
C MET A 1 48.42 4.75 -5.25
N VAL A 2 47.33 4.73 -4.49
CA VAL A 2 46.10 5.40 -4.89
C VAL A 2 46.25 6.90 -4.66
N ASP A 3 45.98 7.71 -5.70
CA ASP A 3 46.03 9.16 -5.65
C ASP A 3 44.92 9.69 -4.71
N SER A 4 45.15 10.81 -4.03
CA SER A 4 44.19 11.46 -3.15
C SER A 4 42.90 11.86 -3.89
N VAL A 5 43.00 12.21 -5.17
CA VAL A 5 41.82 12.52 -6.00
C VAL A 5 41.00 11.26 -6.25
N GLU A 6 41.62 10.12 -6.51
CA GLU A 6 40.94 8.83 -6.68
C GLU A 6 40.22 8.40 -5.36
N LEU A 7 40.88 8.59 -4.23
CA LEU A 7 40.27 8.31 -2.92
C LEU A 7 39.04 9.18 -2.66
N GLN A 8 39.08 10.45 -3.02
CA GLN A 8 37.95 11.36 -2.90
C GLN A 8 36.80 10.95 -3.82
N GLN A 9 37.12 10.52 -5.04
CA GLN A 9 36.10 10.03 -5.97
C GLN A 9 35.46 8.75 -5.48
N MET A 10 36.21 7.82 -4.93
CA MET A 10 35.73 6.59 -4.34
C MET A 10 34.81 6.89 -3.14
N ALA A 11 35.22 7.83 -2.28
CA ALA A 11 34.42 8.24 -1.11
C ALA A 11 33.08 8.83 -1.54
N ARG A 12 33.06 9.65 -2.60
CA ARG A 12 31.81 10.20 -3.16
C ARG A 12 30.90 9.11 -3.70
N LEU A 13 31.46 8.13 -4.40
CA LEU A 13 30.67 7.00 -4.93
C LEU A 13 30.06 6.17 -3.81
N VAL A 14 30.82 5.91 -2.75
CA VAL A 14 30.29 5.19 -1.57
C VAL A 14 29.16 5.97 -0.91
N ASP A 15 29.32 7.28 -0.74
CA ASP A 15 28.26 8.13 -0.15
C ASP A 15 27.02 8.15 -1.03
N MET A 16 27.18 8.31 -2.34
CA MET A 16 26.06 8.31 -3.28
C MET A 16 25.30 6.98 -3.25
N ASN A 17 26.02 5.87 -3.20
CA ASN A 17 25.42 4.54 -3.12
C ASN A 17 24.69 4.32 -1.80
N ARG A 18 25.26 4.81 -0.69
CA ARG A 18 24.60 4.76 0.62
C ARG A 18 23.31 5.53 0.63
N GLN A 19 23.32 6.76 0.12
CA GLN A 19 22.11 7.59 0.04
C GLN A 19 21.04 6.93 -0.85
N ARG A 20 21.45 6.37 -1.96
CA ARG A 20 20.55 5.67 -2.87
C ARG A 20 19.93 4.43 -2.22
N LEU A 21 20.73 3.69 -1.45
CA LEU A 21 20.25 2.53 -0.71
C LEU A 21 19.24 2.92 0.37
N GLU A 22 19.50 3.98 1.13
CA GLU A 22 18.57 4.52 2.13
C GLU A 22 17.25 4.95 1.50
N GLU A 23 17.32 5.62 0.35
CA GLU A 23 16.13 6.04 -0.39
C GLU A 23 15.29 4.85 -0.85
N ILE A 24 15.95 3.80 -1.37
CA ILE A 24 15.26 2.56 -1.78
C ILE A 24 14.61 1.89 -0.57
N GLN A 25 15.29 1.82 0.57
CA GLN A 25 14.73 1.24 1.79
C GLN A 25 13.51 2.02 2.26
N ASN A 26 13.55 3.35 2.23
CA ASN A 26 12.42 4.19 2.58
C ASN A 26 11.22 3.98 1.65
N GLN A 27 11.47 3.84 0.35
CA GLN A 27 10.43 3.55 -0.64
C GLN A 27 9.82 2.18 -0.40
N LEU A 28 10.63 1.16 -0.07
CA LEU A 28 10.14 -0.18 0.25
C LEU A 28 9.25 -0.18 1.49
N GLU A 29 9.63 0.55 2.54
CA GLU A 29 8.81 0.69 3.75
C GLU A 29 7.45 1.29 3.44
N LYS A 30 7.41 2.34 2.61
CA LYS A 30 6.16 2.98 2.18
C LYS A 30 5.27 2.01 1.39
N VAL A 31 5.86 1.23 0.49
CA VAL A 31 5.13 0.22 -0.29
C VAL A 31 4.58 -0.86 0.64
N GLU A 32 5.33 -1.31 1.64
CA GLU A 32 4.86 -2.31 2.60
C GLU A 32 3.66 -1.82 3.41
N VAL A 33 3.65 -0.56 3.83
CA VAL A 33 2.49 0.04 4.53
C VAL A 33 1.27 0.04 3.63
N VAL A 34 1.41 0.42 2.36
CA VAL A 34 0.31 0.44 1.39
C VAL A 34 -0.19 -0.98 1.12
N ILE A 35 0.70 -1.97 1.04
CA ILE A 35 0.32 -3.38 0.89
C ILE A 35 -0.54 -3.84 2.07
N LEU A 36 -0.14 -3.52 3.31
CA LEU A 36 -0.92 -3.86 4.49
C LEU A 36 -2.31 -3.24 4.47
N GLU A 37 -2.42 -1.97 4.08
CA GLU A 37 -3.69 -1.28 3.95
C GLU A 37 -4.61 -1.97 2.94
N HIS A 38 -4.06 -2.38 1.80
CA HIS A 38 -4.82 -3.09 0.77
C HIS A 38 -5.23 -4.49 1.22
N ASP A 39 -4.36 -5.20 1.92
CA ASP A 39 -4.67 -6.53 2.45
C ASP A 39 -5.81 -6.47 3.48
N ASP A 40 -5.75 -5.50 4.40
CA ASP A 40 -6.79 -5.28 5.40
C ASP A 40 -8.12 -4.88 4.75
N ALA A 41 -8.08 -3.99 3.76
CA ALA A 41 -9.26 -3.60 3.01
C ALA A 41 -9.87 -4.77 2.25
N HIS A 42 -9.06 -5.62 1.64
CA HIS A 42 -9.50 -6.80 0.93
C HIS A 42 -10.22 -7.79 1.86
N LYS A 43 -9.65 -8.03 3.05
CA LYS A 43 -10.27 -8.91 4.06
C LYS A 43 -11.61 -8.38 4.52
N ALA A 44 -11.69 -7.07 4.81
CA ALA A 44 -12.94 -6.43 5.22
C ALA A 44 -14.00 -6.51 4.12
N LEU A 45 -13.63 -6.20 2.89
CA LEU A 45 -14.54 -6.25 1.74
C LEU A 45 -15.03 -7.66 1.44
N THR A 46 -14.16 -8.66 1.57
CA THR A 46 -14.53 -10.07 1.40
C THR A 46 -15.58 -10.50 2.44
N THR A 47 -15.43 -10.06 3.67
CA THR A 47 -16.40 -10.31 4.74
C THR A 47 -17.76 -9.67 4.41
N LEU A 48 -17.75 -8.42 3.96
CA LEU A 48 -18.97 -7.70 3.57
C LEU A 48 -19.63 -8.35 2.36
N ALA A 49 -18.84 -8.84 1.40
CA ALA A 49 -19.35 -9.51 0.20
C ALA A 49 -20.11 -10.81 0.52
N LYS A 50 -19.80 -11.46 1.64
CA LYS A 50 -20.50 -12.65 2.10
C LYS A 50 -21.84 -12.36 2.77
N GLY A 51 -22.25 -11.10 2.78
CA GLY A 51 -23.50 -10.66 3.38
C GLY A 51 -23.48 -10.61 4.91
N LYS A 52 -22.30 -10.62 5.51
CA LYS A 52 -22.15 -10.53 6.96
C LYS A 52 -21.84 -9.08 7.36
N SER A 53 -22.39 -8.67 8.51
CA SER A 53 -21.99 -7.40 9.10
C SER A 53 -20.55 -7.50 9.59
N GLY A 54 -19.82 -6.41 9.48
CA GLY A 54 -18.42 -6.34 9.90
C GLY A 54 -18.15 -5.07 10.69
N HIS A 55 -16.94 -4.95 11.17
CA HIS A 55 -16.45 -3.77 11.88
C HIS A 55 -15.31 -3.14 11.09
N ILE A 56 -15.39 -1.83 10.85
CA ILE A 56 -14.36 -1.10 10.13
C ILE A 56 -13.65 -0.17 11.11
N PRO A 57 -12.33 -0.30 11.29
CA PRO A 57 -11.58 0.64 12.13
C PRO A 57 -11.46 2.00 11.46
N ILE A 58 -11.84 3.04 12.17
CA ILE A 58 -11.71 4.43 11.68
C ILE A 58 -10.54 5.17 12.33
N GLY A 59 -9.87 4.54 13.28
CA GLY A 59 -8.76 5.13 14.02
C GLY A 59 -9.11 5.37 15.50
N ALA A 60 -8.12 5.70 16.28
CA ALA A 60 -8.26 6.00 17.72
C ALA A 60 -8.96 4.89 18.52
N GLY A 61 -8.82 3.63 18.09
CA GLY A 61 -9.46 2.50 18.76
C GLY A 61 -10.96 2.37 18.53
N VAL A 62 -11.50 3.15 17.59
CA VAL A 62 -12.95 3.14 17.30
C VAL A 62 -13.24 2.27 16.09
N LEU A 63 -14.21 1.40 16.22
CA LEU A 63 -14.71 0.54 15.15
C LEU A 63 -16.14 0.96 14.78
N VAL A 64 -16.43 0.96 13.49
CA VAL A 64 -17.78 1.22 12.98
C VAL A 64 -18.39 -0.08 12.51
N GLU A 65 -19.58 -0.42 13.01
CA GLU A 65 -20.31 -1.60 12.60
C GLU A 65 -21.02 -1.34 11.26
N THR A 66 -20.90 -2.29 10.33
CA THR A 66 -21.54 -2.22 9.02
C THR A 66 -22.75 -3.17 8.96
N LYS A 67 -23.75 -2.78 8.16
CA LYS A 67 -24.94 -3.60 7.93
C LYS A 67 -24.73 -4.53 6.73
N GLU A 68 -25.56 -5.58 6.63
CA GLU A 68 -25.47 -6.63 5.60
C GLU A 68 -25.49 -6.12 4.15
N LYS A 69 -26.14 -5.01 3.86
CA LYS A 69 -26.22 -4.46 2.49
C LYS A 69 -25.48 -3.14 2.40
N SER A 70 -24.19 -3.22 2.47
CA SER A 70 -23.32 -2.03 2.33
C SER A 70 -22.92 -1.81 0.90
N THR A 71 -22.96 -0.55 0.46
CA THR A 71 -22.31 -0.13 -0.79
C THR A 71 -20.97 0.51 -0.46
N THR A 72 -20.04 0.42 -1.40
CA THR A 72 -18.72 1.01 -1.24
C THR A 72 -18.49 2.10 -2.27
N LEU A 73 -17.63 3.06 -1.93
CA LEU A 73 -17.12 4.06 -2.86
C LEU A 73 -15.64 3.74 -3.08
N VAL A 74 -15.27 3.55 -4.34
CA VAL A 74 -13.91 3.21 -4.72
C VAL A 74 -13.32 4.38 -5.52
N ASP A 75 -12.10 4.78 -5.18
CA ASP A 75 -11.34 5.77 -5.93
C ASP A 75 -10.77 5.11 -7.19
N PHE A 76 -11.19 5.58 -8.36
CA PHE A 76 -10.71 5.10 -9.64
C PHE A 76 -9.51 5.90 -10.18
N GLY A 77 -8.99 6.82 -9.37
CA GLY A 77 -7.87 7.67 -9.72
C GLY A 77 -8.26 9.15 -9.71
N SER A 78 -7.30 10.02 -9.44
CA SER A 78 -7.48 11.48 -9.43
C SER A 78 -8.63 11.99 -8.56
N GLY A 79 -8.97 11.26 -7.49
CA GLY A 79 -10.05 11.64 -6.58
C GLY A 79 -11.47 11.41 -7.12
N ILE A 80 -11.61 10.65 -8.19
CA ILE A 80 -12.93 10.28 -8.74
C ILE A 80 -13.38 8.98 -8.08
N PHE A 81 -14.51 9.04 -7.37
CA PHE A 81 -15.10 7.89 -6.67
C PHE A 81 -16.31 7.36 -7.43
N GLY A 82 -16.44 6.03 -7.45
CA GLY A 82 -17.61 5.36 -7.99
C GLY A 82 -18.17 4.36 -6.99
N GLN A 83 -19.47 4.11 -7.09
CA GLN A 83 -20.12 3.08 -6.27
C GLN A 83 -19.78 1.70 -6.80
N ALA A 84 -19.51 0.77 -5.88
CA ALA A 84 -19.25 -0.61 -6.22
C ALA A 84 -19.86 -1.52 -5.15
N THR A 85 -20.17 -2.75 -5.52
CA THR A 85 -20.51 -3.77 -4.54
C THR A 85 -19.27 -4.15 -3.75
N PRO A 86 -19.41 -4.66 -2.53
CA PRO A 86 -18.23 -5.12 -1.78
C PRO A 86 -17.41 -6.16 -2.52
N ALA A 87 -18.04 -7.05 -3.27
CA ALA A 87 -17.34 -8.05 -4.09
C ALA A 87 -16.50 -7.40 -5.19
N ASP A 88 -17.05 -6.44 -5.93
CA ASP A 88 -16.34 -5.72 -6.98
C ASP A 88 -15.22 -4.87 -6.41
N ALA A 89 -15.46 -4.21 -5.27
CA ALA A 89 -14.43 -3.46 -4.58
C ALA A 89 -13.29 -4.36 -4.11
N ALA A 90 -13.59 -5.55 -3.60
CA ALA A 90 -12.59 -6.54 -3.21
C ALA A 90 -11.73 -6.97 -4.39
N ASN A 91 -12.33 -7.20 -5.56
CA ASN A 91 -11.60 -7.54 -6.77
C ASN A 91 -10.66 -6.41 -7.22
N THR A 92 -11.11 -5.17 -7.15
CA THR A 92 -10.31 -3.99 -7.48
C THR A 92 -9.10 -3.88 -6.55
N VAL A 93 -9.31 -4.04 -5.25
CA VAL A 93 -8.25 -3.99 -4.24
C VAL A 93 -7.27 -5.15 -4.44
N SER A 94 -7.78 -6.34 -4.75
CA SER A 94 -6.94 -7.52 -5.02
C SER A 94 -5.98 -7.29 -6.19
N LYS A 95 -6.46 -6.69 -7.28
CA LYS A 95 -5.61 -6.35 -8.43
C LYS A 95 -4.55 -5.32 -8.07
N ARG A 96 -4.92 -4.29 -7.32
CA ARG A 96 -3.97 -3.28 -6.85
C ARG A 96 -2.91 -3.89 -5.92
N LEU A 97 -3.32 -4.84 -5.08
CA LEU A 97 -2.41 -5.56 -4.20
C LEU A 97 -1.39 -6.39 -4.99
N GLU A 98 -1.84 -7.10 -6.03
CA GLU A 98 -0.94 -7.85 -6.92
C GLU A 98 0.09 -6.94 -7.57
N ASP A 99 -0.33 -5.79 -8.08
CA ASP A 99 0.56 -4.80 -8.70
C ASP A 99 1.59 -4.27 -7.70
N LEU A 100 1.17 -4.01 -6.46
CA LEU A 100 2.07 -3.55 -5.40
C LEU A 100 3.09 -4.61 -5.00
N ILE A 101 2.69 -5.87 -4.93
CA ILE A 101 3.59 -6.98 -4.63
C ILE A 101 4.62 -7.15 -5.73
N GLN A 102 4.24 -7.02 -7.00
CA GLN A 102 5.16 -7.05 -8.12
C GLN A 102 6.16 -5.89 -8.06
N LEU A 103 5.72 -4.72 -7.68
CA LEU A 103 6.58 -3.55 -7.53
C LEU A 103 7.64 -3.77 -6.45
N LYS A 104 7.30 -4.49 -5.38
CA LYS A 104 8.21 -4.80 -4.29
C LYS A 104 9.28 -5.81 -4.72
N SER A 105 8.93 -6.76 -5.54
CA SER A 105 9.87 -7.75 -6.05
C SER A 105 10.69 -7.18 -7.23
#